data_2153708ceb33f4f2afbc1697dd6b86b9
#
_entry.id   2153708ceb33f4f2afbc1697dd6b86b9
#
_cell.length_a   1.000
_cell.length_b   1.000
_cell.length_c   1.000
_cell.angle_alpha   90.00
_cell.angle_beta   90.00
_cell.angle_gamma   90.00
#
_symmetry.space_group_name_H-M   'P 1'
#
loop_
_entity.id
_entity.type
_entity.pdbx_description
1 polymer ?
#
loop_
_entity_poly.entity_id
_entity_poly.type
_entity_poly.pdbx_seq_one_letter_code
_entity_poly.pdbx_strand_id
1 'polypeptide(L)'
;MEDRIIAYYLIFLMLGSHISIYGEVQGSGFRSWANEQCIKLSLTGWARKASDGSIEIFVQGEDESVNSFISLCWDGPSFSHVDDVLVQDANPDESIKGFEIY
;
A
#
# COMPACT_ATOMS: atom_id res chain seq x y z
N MET A 1 -24.64 17.37 -9.41
CA MET A 1 -25.34 16.55 -8.42
C MET A 1 -25.03 15.07 -8.54
N GLU A 2 -24.97 14.54 -9.73
CA GLU A 2 -24.58 13.16 -9.98
C GLU A 2 -23.14 12.88 -9.55
N ASP A 3 -22.24 13.84 -9.71
CA ASP A 3 -20.84 13.72 -9.31
C ASP A 3 -20.65 13.50 -7.80
N ARG A 4 -21.52 14.09 -6.98
CA ARG A 4 -21.49 13.88 -5.53
C ARG A 4 -21.88 12.47 -5.14
N ILE A 5 -22.89 11.92 -5.80
CA ILE A 5 -23.36 10.55 -5.53
C ILE A 5 -22.29 9.54 -5.95
N ILE A 6 -21.67 9.77 -7.10
CA ILE A 6 -20.58 8.92 -7.59
C ILE A 6 -19.38 8.99 -6.64
N ALA A 7 -19.01 10.19 -6.17
CA ALA A 7 -17.91 10.35 -5.23
C ALA A 7 -18.15 9.59 -3.92
N TYR A 8 -19.34 9.68 -3.36
CA TYR A 8 -19.72 8.91 -2.17
C TYR A 8 -19.65 7.41 -2.40
N TYR A 9 -20.14 6.96 -3.55
CA TYR A 9 -20.14 5.56 -3.90
C TYR A 9 -18.71 5.03 -4.04
N LEU A 10 -17.82 5.78 -4.68
CA LEU A 10 -16.41 5.42 -4.85
C LEU A 10 -15.69 5.34 -3.50
N ILE A 11 -15.98 6.25 -2.58
CA ILE A 11 -15.41 6.22 -1.22
C ILE A 11 -15.86 4.95 -0.49
N PHE A 12 -17.11 4.54 -0.64
CA PHE A 12 -17.62 3.31 -0.05
C PHE A 12 -16.95 2.05 -0.60
N LEU A 13 -16.46 2.09 -1.84
CA LEU A 13 -15.80 0.96 -2.48
C LEU A 13 -14.30 0.93 -2.20
N MET A 14 -13.75 1.98 -1.59
CA MET A 14 -12.33 2.03 -1.25
C MET A 14 -12.06 1.29 0.06
N LEU A 15 -11.02 0.48 0.02
CA LEU A 15 -10.47 -0.16 1.20
C LEU A 15 -9.12 0.46 1.53
N GLY A 16 -8.81 0.49 2.83
CA GLY A 16 -7.48 0.82 3.31
C GLY A 16 -6.87 -0.39 3.98
N SER A 17 -5.56 -0.55 3.82
CA SER A 17 -4.80 -1.62 4.47
C SER A 17 -3.48 -1.10 4.98
N HIS A 18 -3.17 -1.44 6.22
CA HIS A 18 -1.87 -1.20 6.82
C HIS A 18 -1.08 -2.51 6.74
N ILE A 19 0.09 -2.45 6.11
CA ILE A 19 0.89 -3.63 5.77
C ILE A 19 2.26 -3.50 6.42
N SER A 20 2.68 -4.53 7.13
CA SER A 20 4.02 -4.61 7.69
C SER A 20 4.79 -5.73 7.00
N ILE A 21 5.94 -5.40 6.44
CA ILE A 21 6.78 -6.34 5.69
C ILE A 21 8.03 -6.66 6.51
N TYR A 22 8.22 -7.93 6.80
CA TYR A 22 9.34 -8.44 7.60
C TYR A 22 10.29 -9.26 6.74
N GLY A 23 11.58 -9.21 7.08
CA GLY A 23 12.64 -9.92 6.40
C GLY A 23 13.81 -9.01 6.08
N GLU A 24 14.61 -9.38 5.09
CA GLU A 24 15.69 -8.55 4.57
C GLU A 24 15.11 -7.58 3.54
N VAL A 25 14.47 -6.51 4.02
CA VAL A 25 13.66 -5.61 3.21
C VAL A 25 14.16 -4.18 3.18
N GLN A 26 14.83 -3.71 4.24
CA GLN A 26 15.44 -2.37 4.25
C GLN A 26 16.71 -2.38 3.40
N GLY A 27 16.95 -1.29 2.67
CA GLY A 27 18.09 -1.17 1.76
C GLY A 27 17.91 -1.92 0.45
N SER A 28 16.73 -2.50 0.20
CA SER A 28 16.43 -3.27 -1.02
C SER A 28 15.73 -2.47 -2.10
N GLY A 29 15.38 -1.21 -1.83
CA GLY A 29 14.53 -0.40 -2.71
C GLY A 29 13.05 -0.72 -2.59
N PHE A 30 12.64 -1.36 -1.50
CA PHE A 30 11.25 -1.80 -1.31
C PHE A 30 10.25 -0.65 -1.37
N ARG A 31 10.55 0.50 -0.74
CA ARG A 31 9.64 1.65 -0.72
C ARG A 31 9.43 2.25 -2.12
N SER A 32 10.49 2.37 -2.90
CA SER A 32 10.38 2.85 -4.29
C SER A 32 9.64 1.85 -5.17
N TRP A 33 9.91 0.57 -4.98
CA TRP A 33 9.19 -0.51 -5.67
C TRP A 33 7.71 -0.46 -5.34
N ALA A 34 7.35 -0.29 -4.06
CA ALA A 34 5.95 -0.17 -3.62
C ALA A 34 5.25 1.00 -4.31
N ASN A 35 5.92 2.15 -4.40
CA ASN A 35 5.38 3.30 -5.12
C ASN A 35 5.07 2.96 -6.58
N GLU A 36 5.99 2.32 -7.27
CA GLU A 36 5.80 1.91 -8.67
C GLU A 36 4.59 0.99 -8.83
N GLN A 37 4.46 0.00 -7.96
CA GLN A 37 3.33 -0.94 -8.01
C GLN A 37 2.01 -0.22 -7.71
N CYS A 38 1.99 0.66 -6.73
CA CYS A 38 0.78 1.41 -6.37
C CYS A 38 0.31 2.31 -7.51
N ILE A 39 1.23 2.95 -8.22
CA ILE A 39 0.88 3.76 -9.40
C ILE A 39 0.19 2.87 -10.45
N LYS A 40 0.74 1.71 -10.74
CA LYS A 40 0.17 0.78 -11.73
C LYS A 40 -1.21 0.27 -11.33
N LEU A 41 -1.45 0.15 -10.02
CA LEU A 41 -2.71 -0.37 -9.48
C LEU A 41 -3.70 0.73 -9.10
N SER A 42 -3.37 1.98 -9.36
CA SER A 42 -4.20 3.15 -8.98
C SER A 42 -4.47 3.23 -7.48
N LEU A 43 -3.46 2.86 -6.68
CA LEU A 43 -3.50 2.98 -5.23
C LEU A 43 -2.79 4.24 -4.77
N THR A 44 -3.26 4.81 -3.66
CA THR A 44 -2.57 5.88 -2.95
C THR A 44 -2.14 5.38 -1.57
N GLY A 45 -1.22 6.08 -0.94
CA GLY A 45 -0.76 5.69 0.38
C GLY A 45 0.63 6.21 0.71
N TRP A 46 1.37 5.45 1.50
CA TRP A 46 2.73 5.81 1.90
C TRP A 46 3.52 4.56 2.30
N ALA A 47 4.83 4.71 2.33
CA ALA A 47 5.75 3.68 2.80
C ALA A 47 6.85 4.31 3.65
N ARG A 48 7.27 3.63 4.71
CA ARG A 48 8.34 4.08 5.60
C ARG A 48 9.14 2.90 6.16
N LYS A 49 10.37 3.19 6.57
CA LYS A 49 11.15 2.26 7.38
C LYS A 49 10.64 2.29 8.82
N ALA A 50 10.47 1.14 9.42
CA ALA A 50 10.21 1.05 10.85
C ALA A 50 11.50 0.78 11.61
N SER A 51 11.53 1.13 12.91
CA SER A 51 12.73 0.98 13.73
C SER A 51 13.13 -0.47 13.99
N ASP A 52 12.20 -1.40 13.83
CA ASP A 52 12.44 -2.84 14.02
C ASP A 52 13.03 -3.54 12.78
N GLY A 53 13.31 -2.80 11.72
CA GLY A 53 13.84 -3.34 10.47
C GLY A 53 12.78 -3.67 9.43
N SER A 54 11.50 -3.58 9.78
CA SER A 54 10.40 -3.80 8.84
C SER A 54 10.16 -2.59 7.94
N ILE A 55 9.35 -2.79 6.91
CA ILE A 55 8.78 -1.72 6.10
C ILE A 55 7.29 -1.65 6.41
N GLU A 56 6.81 -0.46 6.72
CA GLU A 56 5.39 -0.20 6.91
C GLU A 56 4.82 0.49 5.67
N ILE A 57 3.70 0.01 5.20
CA ILE A 57 3.03 0.54 4.02
C ILE A 57 1.55 0.70 4.33
N PHE A 58 1.00 1.86 4.01
CA PHE A 58 -0.44 2.07 3.95
C PHE A 58 -0.84 2.22 2.50
N VAL A 59 -1.86 1.50 2.07
CA VAL A 59 -2.44 1.63 0.73
C VAL A 59 -3.94 1.70 0.82
N GLN A 60 -4.54 2.39 -0.14
CA GLN A 60 -5.99 2.49 -0.27
C GLN A 60 -6.39 2.56 -1.74
N GLY A 61 -7.55 2.02 -2.03
CA GLY A 61 -8.12 2.00 -3.37
C GLY A 61 -9.17 0.91 -3.49
N GLU A 62 -9.42 0.46 -4.70
CA GLU A 62 -10.35 -0.64 -4.95
C GLU A 62 -9.82 -1.93 -4.32
N ASP A 63 -10.73 -2.75 -3.83
CA ASP A 63 -10.44 -4.01 -3.14
C ASP A 63 -9.51 -4.91 -3.95
N GLU A 64 -9.83 -5.14 -5.21
CA GLU A 64 -9.01 -5.97 -6.10
C GLU A 64 -7.57 -5.45 -6.22
N SER A 65 -7.42 -4.14 -6.34
CA SER A 65 -6.11 -3.51 -6.44
C SER A 65 -5.31 -3.64 -5.16
N VAL A 66 -5.94 -3.45 -4.01
CA VAL A 66 -5.32 -3.62 -2.69
C VAL A 66 -4.85 -5.07 -2.53
N ASN A 67 -5.70 -6.03 -2.84
CA ASN A 67 -5.36 -7.46 -2.74
C ASN A 67 -4.24 -7.86 -3.70
N SER A 68 -4.22 -7.32 -4.91
CA SER A 68 -3.13 -7.53 -5.86
C SER A 68 -1.81 -7.00 -5.32
N PHE A 69 -1.82 -5.82 -4.72
CA PHE A 69 -0.61 -5.25 -4.12
C PHE A 69 -0.09 -6.11 -2.96
N ILE A 70 -0.99 -6.58 -2.09
CA ILE A 70 -0.61 -7.47 -0.97
C ILE A 70 0.06 -8.74 -1.51
N SER A 71 -0.50 -9.34 -2.54
CA SER A 71 0.10 -10.53 -3.17
C SER A 71 1.51 -10.25 -3.71
N LEU A 72 1.71 -9.08 -4.33
CA LEU A 72 3.02 -8.69 -4.84
C LEU A 72 4.03 -8.47 -3.70
N CYS A 73 3.58 -8.01 -2.54
CA CYS A 73 4.46 -7.77 -1.39
C CYS A 73 5.17 -9.04 -0.91
N TRP A 74 4.57 -10.20 -1.07
CA TRP A 74 5.21 -11.47 -0.70
C TRP A 74 6.46 -11.76 -1.52
N ASP A 75 6.50 -11.31 -2.77
CA ASP A 75 7.69 -11.41 -3.62
C ASP A 75 8.65 -10.26 -3.39
N GLY A 76 8.11 -9.05 -3.35
CA GLY A 76 8.92 -7.83 -3.21
C GLY A 76 9.85 -7.58 -4.40
N PRO A 77 10.71 -6.56 -4.31
CA PRO A 77 11.72 -6.32 -5.32
C PRO A 77 12.85 -7.36 -5.27
N SER A 78 13.63 -7.46 -6.34
CA SER A 78 14.62 -8.53 -6.56
C SER A 78 15.66 -8.67 -5.44
N PHE A 79 16.05 -7.57 -4.81
CA PHE A 79 17.08 -7.58 -3.77
C PHE A 79 16.51 -7.73 -2.35
N SER A 80 15.22 -7.97 -2.24
CA SER A 80 14.58 -8.21 -0.95
C SER A 80 14.41 -9.70 -0.68
N HIS A 81 14.27 -10.03 0.60
CA HIS A 81 13.86 -11.36 1.03
C HIS A 81 12.74 -11.17 2.06
N VAL A 82 11.52 -11.48 1.66
CA VAL A 82 10.33 -11.29 2.50
C VAL A 82 10.07 -12.57 3.28
N ASP A 83 10.08 -12.45 4.61
CA ASP A 83 9.75 -13.57 5.51
C ASP A 83 8.29 -13.58 5.89
N ASP A 84 7.67 -12.40 6.06
CA ASP A 84 6.27 -12.31 6.47
C ASP A 84 5.65 -10.99 6.01
N VAL A 85 4.35 -11.03 5.80
CA VAL A 85 3.52 -9.88 5.44
C VAL A 85 2.30 -9.87 6.37
N LEU A 86 2.24 -8.89 7.26
CA LEU A 86 1.11 -8.70 8.14
C LEU A 86 0.19 -7.61 7.59
N VAL A 87 -1.09 -7.93 7.50
CA VAL A 87 -2.10 -7.01 6.93
C VAL A 87 -3.16 -6.71 7.98
N GLN A 88 -3.44 -5.43 8.18
CA GLN A 88 -4.51 -4.95 9.03
C GLN A 88 -5.42 -4.04 8.22
N ASP A 89 -6.72 -4.24 8.34
CA ASP A 89 -7.68 -3.32 7.74
C ASP A 89 -7.52 -1.94 8.37
N ALA A 90 -7.63 -0.91 7.55
CA ALA A 90 -7.58 0.47 7.99
C ALA A 90 -8.63 1.28 7.24
N ASN A 91 -9.10 2.35 7.87
CA ASN A 91 -10.04 3.24 7.19
C ASN A 91 -9.33 4.01 6.09
N PRO A 92 -9.95 4.18 4.93
CA PRO A 92 -9.43 5.08 3.91
C PRO A 92 -9.28 6.51 4.43
N ASP A 93 -8.26 7.19 3.95
CA ASP A 93 -7.98 8.59 4.30
C ASP A 93 -8.03 9.45 3.05
N GLU A 94 -9.08 10.25 2.92
CA GLU A 94 -9.32 11.10 1.75
C GLU A 94 -8.26 12.18 1.56
N SER A 95 -7.51 12.52 2.61
CA SER A 95 -6.46 13.54 2.53
C SER A 95 -5.23 13.03 1.77
N ILE A 96 -5.08 11.71 1.62
CA ILE A 96 -3.95 11.11 0.91
C ILE A 96 -4.29 11.07 -0.58
N LYS A 97 -3.54 11.83 -1.40
CA LYS A 97 -3.81 12.01 -2.83
C LYS A 97 -2.81 11.31 -3.75
N GLY A 98 -1.71 10.85 -3.23
CA GLY A 98 -0.66 10.20 -4.01
C GLY A 98 0.04 9.16 -3.17
N PHE A 99 1.31 8.91 -3.46
CA PHE A 99 2.11 7.98 -2.69
C PHE A 99 3.35 8.69 -2.14
N GLU A 100 3.51 8.66 -0.82
CA GLU A 100 4.62 9.31 -0.12
C GLU A 100 5.63 8.27 0.34
N ILE A 101 6.91 8.56 0.14
CA ILE A 101 8.01 7.73 0.65
C ILE A 101 8.69 8.50 1.78
N TYR A 102 8.67 7.95 2.96
CA TYR A 102 9.30 8.54 4.14
C TYR A 102 10.64 7.92 4.47
#